data_cc4cd38327f248c67ef31e72ce3d59f3
#
_entry.id   cc4cd38327f248c67ef31e72ce3d59f3
#
_cell.length_a   1.000
_cell.length_b   1.000
_cell.length_c   1.000
_cell.angle_alpha   90.00
_cell.angle_beta   90.00
_cell.angle_gamma   90.00
#
_symmetry.space_group_name_H-M   'P 1'
#
loop_
_entity.id
_entity.type
_entity.pdbx_description
1 polymer ?
#
loop_
_entity_poly.entity_id
_entity_poly.type
_entity_poly.pdbx_seq_one_letter_code
_entity_poly.pdbx_strand_id
1 'polypeptide(L)'
;MEQVVRIHASSGTTGKPTVVGYTQNDIDTWANIVARSLRAAGGTAKDKIHVAYGYGLFTGGLGAHYGAERAGCTVIPMSGGQTEKQVQQIMDFKPEIIMVTPSYSLVIAEEFERLNIKPEEISLKVGIFGAEPWGEGMRSEIERKLGIDAIDIYGLTEVMGPGVACECIETKDGPVIWEDHFYPEII
;
A
#
# COMPACT_ATOMS: atom_id res chain seq x y z
N MET A 1 -15.14 -23.09 16.87
CA MET A 1 -14.01 -22.15 16.90
C MET A 1 -13.40 -22.18 15.52
N GLU A 2 -13.36 -21.07 14.79
CA GLU A 2 -12.76 -21.04 13.46
C GLU A 2 -11.25 -21.30 13.56
N GLN A 3 -10.71 -21.99 12.55
CA GLN A 3 -9.29 -22.33 12.53
C GLN A 3 -8.46 -21.14 12.05
N VAL A 4 -7.40 -20.78 12.76
CA VAL A 4 -6.40 -19.82 12.29
C VAL A 4 -5.66 -20.39 11.08
N VAL A 5 -5.67 -19.66 9.97
CA VAL A 5 -5.03 -20.06 8.71
C VAL A 5 -3.77 -19.26 8.38
N ARG A 6 -3.57 -18.11 9.06
CA ARG A 6 -2.40 -17.26 8.86
C ARG A 6 -2.02 -16.55 10.15
N ILE A 7 -0.73 -16.30 10.33
CA ILE A 7 -0.17 -15.52 11.43
C ILE A 7 0.59 -14.33 10.86
N HIS A 8 0.36 -13.16 11.44
CA HIS A 8 1.15 -11.95 11.24
C HIS A 8 1.69 -11.43 12.57
N ALA A 9 2.65 -10.53 12.50
CA ALA A 9 3.19 -9.85 13.66
C ALA A 9 3.53 -8.40 13.34
N SER A 10 3.33 -7.51 14.32
CA SER A 10 3.77 -6.12 14.24
C SER A 10 5.30 -6.03 14.19
N SER A 11 5.84 -4.86 13.81
CA SER A 11 7.30 -4.64 13.72
C SER A 11 8.03 -4.77 15.06
N GLY A 12 7.30 -4.62 16.18
CA GLY A 12 7.88 -4.75 17.52
C GLY A 12 8.87 -3.66 17.91
N THR A 13 8.81 -2.48 17.29
CA THR A 13 9.72 -1.35 17.52
C THR A 13 9.79 -0.89 18.99
N THR A 14 8.74 -1.16 19.77
CA THR A 14 8.62 -0.79 21.19
C THR A 14 8.76 -1.97 22.16
N GLY A 15 9.05 -3.18 21.66
CA GLY A 15 9.14 -4.37 22.49
C GLY A 15 8.92 -5.67 21.72
N LYS A 16 8.25 -6.65 22.34
CA LYS A 16 7.88 -7.89 21.65
C LYS A 16 6.82 -7.60 20.58
N PRO A 17 6.96 -8.16 19.36
CA PRO A 17 5.93 -8.05 18.34
C PRO A 17 4.58 -8.57 18.83
N THR A 18 3.51 -7.85 18.54
CA THR A 18 2.15 -8.36 18.72
C THR A 18 1.85 -9.36 17.61
N VAL A 19 1.53 -10.59 18.03
CA VAL A 19 1.19 -11.67 17.09
C VAL A 19 -0.32 -11.75 16.93
N VAL A 20 -0.78 -11.75 15.68
CA VAL A 20 -2.20 -11.78 15.31
C VAL A 20 -2.48 -13.00 14.44
N GLY A 21 -3.47 -13.81 14.83
CA GLY A 21 -3.96 -14.93 14.03
C GLY A 21 -5.18 -14.53 13.22
N TYR A 22 -5.20 -14.92 11.95
CA TYR A 22 -6.30 -14.66 11.01
C TYR A 22 -7.01 -15.97 10.69
N THR A 23 -8.34 -15.97 10.75
CA THR A 23 -9.19 -17.00 10.16
C THR A 23 -9.33 -16.77 8.65
N GLN A 24 -9.93 -17.70 7.92
CA GLN A 24 -10.22 -17.49 6.50
C GLN A 24 -11.18 -16.31 6.29
N ASN A 25 -12.17 -16.15 7.19
CA ASN A 25 -13.09 -15.02 7.13
C ASN A 25 -12.40 -13.67 7.32
N ASP A 26 -11.42 -13.60 8.24
CA ASP A 26 -10.60 -12.38 8.41
C ASP A 26 -9.80 -12.06 7.16
N ILE A 27 -9.20 -13.07 6.51
CA ILE A 27 -8.46 -12.88 5.24
C ILE A 27 -9.38 -12.35 4.14
N ASP A 28 -10.59 -12.92 4.01
CA ASP A 28 -11.55 -12.47 3.01
C ASP A 28 -12.08 -11.07 3.28
N THR A 29 -12.36 -10.74 4.53
CA THR A 29 -12.73 -9.39 4.97
C THR A 29 -11.61 -8.40 4.68
N TRP A 30 -10.38 -8.73 5.07
CA TRP A 30 -9.21 -7.88 4.82
C TRP A 30 -8.98 -7.63 3.33
N ALA A 31 -9.05 -8.65 2.50
CA ALA A 31 -8.95 -8.48 1.05
C ALA A 31 -10.03 -7.54 0.50
N ASN A 32 -11.26 -7.63 1.03
CA ASN A 32 -12.37 -6.75 0.62
C ASN A 32 -12.14 -5.28 0.99
N ILE A 33 -11.66 -4.99 2.21
CA ILE A 33 -11.43 -3.60 2.64
C ILE A 33 -10.24 -2.97 1.89
N VAL A 34 -9.16 -3.74 1.64
CA VAL A 34 -8.04 -3.24 0.83
C VAL A 34 -8.46 -3.03 -0.62
N ALA A 35 -9.29 -3.92 -1.19
CA ALA A 35 -9.86 -3.72 -2.53
C ALA A 35 -10.74 -2.45 -2.60
N ARG A 36 -11.48 -2.14 -1.53
CA ARG A 36 -12.24 -0.87 -1.38
C ARG A 36 -11.30 0.33 -1.36
N SER A 37 -10.23 0.26 -0.59
CA SER A 37 -9.20 1.30 -0.51
C SER A 37 -8.56 1.57 -1.89
N LEU A 38 -8.24 0.51 -2.62
CA LEU A 38 -7.71 0.63 -4.00
C LEU A 38 -8.68 1.37 -4.93
N ARG A 39 -9.98 1.08 -4.82
CA ARG A 39 -10.99 1.78 -5.63
C ARG A 39 -11.15 3.26 -5.21
N ALA A 40 -11.12 3.55 -3.91
CA ALA A 40 -11.12 4.93 -3.40
C ALA A 40 -9.91 5.73 -3.89
N ALA A 41 -8.75 5.07 -4.03
CA ALA A 41 -7.55 5.63 -4.62
C ALA A 41 -7.59 5.71 -6.16
N GLY A 42 -8.72 5.43 -6.81
CA GLY A 42 -8.89 5.50 -8.26
C GLY A 42 -8.49 4.25 -9.04
N GLY A 43 -8.10 3.18 -8.36
CA GLY A 43 -7.70 1.91 -8.98
C GLY A 43 -8.88 1.15 -9.62
N THR A 44 -8.62 0.51 -10.74
CA THR A 44 -9.58 -0.28 -11.52
C THR A 44 -9.07 -1.70 -11.75
N ALA A 45 -9.96 -2.62 -12.14
CA ALA A 45 -9.60 -4.00 -12.48
C ALA A 45 -8.67 -4.15 -13.69
N LYS A 46 -8.38 -3.05 -14.41
CA LYS A 46 -7.48 -3.06 -15.57
C LYS A 46 -6.04 -2.71 -15.18
N ASP A 47 -5.84 -2.22 -13.97
CA ASP A 47 -4.55 -1.72 -13.52
C ASP A 47 -3.63 -2.86 -13.05
N LYS A 48 -2.34 -2.66 -13.28
CA LYS A 48 -1.28 -3.46 -12.67
C LYS A 48 -0.77 -2.73 -11.43
N ILE A 49 -0.60 -3.47 -10.35
CA ILE A 49 -0.15 -2.91 -9.07
C ILE A 49 1.23 -3.46 -8.72
N HIS A 50 2.19 -2.57 -8.57
CA HIS A 50 3.52 -2.87 -8.08
C HIS A 50 3.54 -2.83 -6.55
N VAL A 51 3.67 -4.00 -5.91
CA VAL A 51 3.71 -4.10 -4.45
C VAL A 51 5.15 -4.12 -3.98
N ALA A 52 5.61 -2.99 -3.44
CA ALA A 52 6.95 -2.78 -2.89
C ALA A 52 6.97 -2.80 -1.35
N TYR A 53 5.91 -3.26 -0.70
CA TYR A 53 5.92 -3.62 0.72
C TYR A 53 6.57 -4.99 0.94
N GLY A 54 7.28 -5.16 2.05
CA GLY A 54 7.86 -6.45 2.44
C GLY A 54 6.78 -7.53 2.62
N TYR A 55 7.04 -8.71 2.07
CA TYR A 55 6.25 -9.91 2.32
C TYR A 55 6.80 -10.68 3.52
N GLY A 56 5.94 -11.27 4.32
CA GLY A 56 6.32 -12.03 5.52
C GLY A 56 5.35 -11.80 6.68
N LEU A 57 5.87 -11.71 7.90
CA LEU A 57 5.04 -11.49 9.09
C LEU A 57 4.41 -10.09 9.13
N PHE A 58 5.05 -9.10 8.53
CA PHE A 58 4.46 -7.77 8.34
C PHE A 58 3.25 -7.83 7.42
N THR A 59 2.19 -7.09 7.77
CA THR A 59 0.90 -7.17 7.07
C THR A 59 0.86 -6.46 5.72
N GLY A 60 1.77 -5.49 5.48
CA GLY A 60 1.72 -4.60 4.32
C GLY A 60 1.72 -5.32 2.97
N GLY A 61 2.69 -6.22 2.74
CA GLY A 61 2.84 -6.91 1.46
C GLY A 61 1.65 -7.81 1.11
N LEU A 62 1.27 -8.70 2.04
CA LEU A 62 0.15 -9.63 1.80
C LEU A 62 -1.20 -8.93 1.79
N GLY A 63 -1.40 -7.89 2.61
CA GLY A 63 -2.62 -7.08 2.58
C GLY A 63 -2.82 -6.41 1.22
N ALA A 64 -1.78 -5.73 0.72
CA ALA A 64 -1.78 -5.12 -0.60
C ALA A 64 -2.05 -6.15 -1.71
N HIS A 65 -1.35 -7.28 -1.68
CA HIS A 65 -1.45 -8.36 -2.66
C HIS A 65 -2.88 -8.89 -2.78
N TYR A 66 -3.43 -9.42 -1.69
CA TYR A 66 -4.78 -10.02 -1.71
C TYR A 66 -5.88 -9.00 -1.98
N GLY A 67 -5.70 -7.76 -1.51
CA GLY A 67 -6.62 -6.67 -1.85
C GLY A 67 -6.60 -6.33 -3.34
N ALA A 68 -5.43 -6.29 -3.95
CA ALA A 68 -5.28 -6.03 -5.38
C ALA A 68 -5.90 -7.15 -6.23
N GLU A 69 -5.63 -8.42 -5.91
CA GLU A 69 -6.29 -9.56 -6.57
C GLU A 69 -7.82 -9.51 -6.42
N ARG A 70 -8.32 -9.19 -5.21
CA ARG A 70 -9.75 -9.03 -4.94
C ARG A 70 -10.38 -7.85 -5.71
N ALA A 71 -9.62 -6.80 -5.98
CA ALA A 71 -10.06 -5.68 -6.83
C ALA A 71 -10.09 -6.05 -8.32
N GLY A 72 -9.48 -7.17 -8.71
CA GLY A 72 -9.35 -7.64 -10.09
C GLY A 72 -8.10 -7.15 -10.81
N CYS A 73 -7.16 -6.53 -10.07
CA CYS A 73 -5.91 -6.00 -10.62
C CYS A 73 -4.88 -7.11 -10.88
N THR A 74 -3.92 -6.83 -11.75
CA THR A 74 -2.73 -7.68 -11.90
C THR A 74 -1.66 -7.26 -10.90
N VAL A 75 -1.20 -8.19 -10.06
CA VAL A 75 -0.21 -7.91 -9.01
C VAL A 75 1.20 -8.21 -9.49
N ILE A 76 2.13 -7.28 -9.24
CA ILE A 76 3.58 -7.46 -9.39
C ILE A 76 4.16 -7.52 -7.96
N PRO A 77 4.42 -8.73 -7.41
CA PRO A 77 4.80 -8.93 -6.01
C PRO A 77 6.31 -8.79 -5.81
N MET A 78 6.83 -7.56 -5.97
CA MET A 78 8.28 -7.30 -5.94
C MET A 78 8.88 -7.40 -4.53
N SER A 79 8.10 -7.11 -3.47
CA SER A 79 8.61 -6.93 -2.10
C SER A 79 9.45 -5.65 -1.93
N GLY A 80 9.90 -5.36 -0.71
CA GLY A 80 10.72 -4.19 -0.42
C GLY A 80 12.21 -4.37 -0.76
N GLY A 81 12.94 -3.26 -0.88
CA GLY A 81 14.38 -3.25 -1.19
C GLY A 81 14.70 -3.44 -2.66
N GLN A 82 15.99 -3.64 -3.00
CA GLN A 82 16.48 -3.85 -4.36
C GLN A 82 16.09 -2.72 -5.34
N THR A 83 16.37 -1.47 -4.99
CA THR A 83 15.86 -0.26 -5.65
C THR A 83 16.06 -0.25 -7.18
N GLU A 84 17.24 -0.62 -7.67
CA GLU A 84 17.50 -0.74 -9.12
C GLU A 84 16.54 -1.70 -9.81
N LYS A 85 16.22 -2.82 -9.16
CA LYS A 85 15.30 -3.82 -9.69
C LYS A 85 13.84 -3.36 -9.60
N GLN A 86 13.47 -2.54 -8.59
CA GLN A 86 12.17 -1.87 -8.53
C GLN A 86 11.96 -1.02 -9.80
N VAL A 87 12.90 -0.14 -10.07
CA VAL A 87 12.86 0.74 -11.25
C VAL A 87 12.81 -0.07 -12.54
N GLN A 88 13.68 -1.07 -12.70
CA GLN A 88 13.66 -1.94 -13.88
C GLN A 88 12.29 -2.58 -14.09
N GLN A 89 11.68 -3.15 -13.04
CA GLN A 89 10.38 -3.81 -13.17
C GLN A 89 9.23 -2.81 -13.42
N ILE A 90 9.29 -1.61 -12.87
CA ILE A 90 8.31 -0.56 -13.19
C ILE A 90 8.40 -0.19 -14.67
N MET A 91 9.61 -0.06 -15.22
CA MET A 91 9.79 0.24 -16.65
C MET A 91 9.38 -0.92 -17.56
N ASP A 92 9.65 -2.17 -17.17
CA ASP A 92 9.37 -3.36 -17.98
C ASP A 92 7.87 -3.73 -17.96
N PHE A 93 7.25 -3.77 -16.77
CA PHE A 93 5.86 -4.21 -16.60
C PHE A 93 4.85 -3.09 -16.71
N LYS A 94 5.29 -1.85 -16.59
CA LYS A 94 4.46 -0.63 -16.70
C LYS A 94 3.21 -0.70 -15.81
N PRO A 95 3.37 -0.81 -14.47
CA PRO A 95 2.24 -0.71 -13.55
C PRO A 95 1.66 0.69 -13.52
N GLU A 96 0.38 0.79 -13.27
CA GLU A 96 -0.35 2.05 -13.07
C GLU A 96 -0.33 2.50 -11.61
N ILE A 97 -0.22 1.55 -10.67
CA ILE A 97 -0.28 1.83 -9.23
C ILE A 97 0.94 1.24 -8.54
N ILE A 98 1.48 1.96 -7.56
CA ILE A 98 2.49 1.45 -6.63
C ILE A 98 1.96 1.49 -5.20
N MET A 99 2.21 0.42 -4.43
CA MET A 99 1.96 0.37 -2.99
C MET A 99 3.28 0.20 -2.24
N VAL A 100 3.65 1.20 -1.45
CA VAL A 100 4.99 1.31 -0.85
C VAL A 100 4.95 2.27 0.35
N THR A 101 5.99 2.28 1.21
CA THR A 101 6.13 3.32 2.23
C THR A 101 6.51 4.66 1.59
N PRO A 102 6.03 5.81 2.14
CA PRO A 102 6.35 7.13 1.59
C PRO A 102 7.85 7.39 1.45
N SER A 103 8.63 7.09 2.50
CA SER A 103 10.09 7.29 2.46
C SER A 103 10.78 6.46 1.38
N TYR A 104 10.36 5.20 1.20
CA TYR A 104 10.99 4.34 0.19
C TYR A 104 10.60 4.74 -1.24
N SER A 105 9.42 5.34 -1.45
CA SER A 105 9.04 5.89 -2.75
C SER A 105 9.98 7.02 -3.20
N LEU A 106 10.47 7.84 -2.28
CA LEU A 106 11.48 8.86 -2.57
C LEU A 106 12.83 8.26 -2.97
N VAL A 107 13.24 7.16 -2.34
CA VAL A 107 14.44 6.40 -2.74
C VAL A 107 14.29 5.83 -4.15
N ILE A 108 13.10 5.33 -4.51
CA ILE A 108 12.80 4.87 -5.87
C ILE A 108 12.83 6.06 -6.85
N ALA A 109 12.30 7.22 -6.45
CA ALA A 109 12.32 8.43 -7.26
C ALA A 109 13.75 8.93 -7.53
N GLU A 110 14.63 8.90 -6.52
CA GLU A 110 16.06 9.23 -6.68
C GLU A 110 16.76 8.28 -7.67
N GLU A 111 16.39 7.01 -7.68
CA GLU A 111 16.93 6.05 -8.63
C GLU A 111 16.45 6.32 -10.07
N PHE A 112 15.19 6.73 -10.28
CA PHE A 112 14.72 7.22 -11.58
C PHE A 112 15.53 8.44 -12.04
N GLU A 113 15.75 9.42 -11.13
CA GLU A 113 16.58 10.60 -11.42
C GLU A 113 18.04 10.21 -11.79
N ARG A 114 18.63 9.26 -11.05
CA ARG A 114 20.00 8.76 -11.32
C ARG A 114 20.13 8.14 -12.71
N LEU A 115 19.08 7.48 -13.17
CA LEU A 115 19.01 6.86 -14.49
C LEU A 115 18.57 7.83 -15.60
N ASN A 116 18.32 9.12 -15.26
CA ASN A 116 17.77 10.16 -16.15
C ASN A 116 16.41 9.79 -16.76
N ILE A 117 15.59 9.00 -16.05
CA ILE A 117 14.21 8.70 -16.44
C ILE A 117 13.31 9.78 -15.85
N LYS A 118 12.52 10.41 -16.74
CA LYS A 118 11.64 11.51 -16.35
C LYS A 118 10.27 11.01 -15.91
N PRO A 119 9.53 11.78 -15.08
CA PRO A 119 8.20 11.38 -14.61
C PRO A 119 7.23 11.00 -15.74
N GLU A 120 7.26 11.71 -16.85
CA GLU A 120 6.41 11.44 -18.03
C GLU A 120 6.73 10.12 -18.77
N GLU A 121 7.85 9.50 -18.47
CA GLU A 121 8.24 8.19 -19.01
C GLU A 121 7.79 7.04 -18.10
N ILE A 122 7.40 7.36 -16.85
CA ILE A 122 6.95 6.40 -15.84
C ILE A 122 5.46 6.12 -16.05
N SER A 123 5.07 4.86 -16.00
CA SER A 123 3.67 4.44 -16.21
C SER A 123 2.77 4.66 -14.99
N LEU A 124 3.36 4.88 -13.82
CA LEU A 124 2.64 5.08 -12.57
C LEU A 124 1.73 6.31 -12.66
N LYS A 125 0.54 6.19 -12.09
CA LYS A 125 -0.46 7.27 -11.98
C LYS A 125 -0.82 7.54 -10.53
N VAL A 126 -0.82 6.49 -9.70
CA VAL A 126 -1.22 6.55 -8.31
C VAL A 126 -0.18 5.82 -7.45
N GLY A 127 0.20 6.44 -6.35
CA GLY A 127 0.92 5.82 -5.25
C GLY A 127 0.02 5.72 -4.01
N ILE A 128 -0.05 4.55 -3.40
CA ILE A 128 -0.80 4.33 -2.16
C ILE A 128 0.21 4.07 -1.06
N PHE A 129 0.28 5.00 -0.11
CA PHE A 129 1.35 5.12 0.88
C PHE A 129 0.83 4.91 2.28
N GLY A 130 1.58 4.20 3.11
CA GLY A 130 1.26 3.98 4.51
C GLY A 130 2.39 3.29 5.26
N ALA A 131 2.09 2.77 6.44
CA ALA A 131 3.01 2.11 7.36
C ALA A 131 3.99 3.03 8.10
N GLU A 132 4.02 4.31 7.78
CA GLU A 132 4.76 5.34 8.51
C GLU A 132 4.02 6.69 8.45
N PRO A 133 4.21 7.58 9.44
CA PRO A 133 3.65 8.93 9.38
C PRO A 133 4.30 9.75 8.26
N TRP A 134 3.47 10.50 7.53
CA TRP A 134 3.93 11.44 6.51
C TRP A 134 2.98 12.63 6.39
N GLY A 135 3.38 13.69 5.74
CA GLY A 135 2.59 14.92 5.66
C GLY A 135 2.72 15.59 4.30
N GLU A 136 2.04 16.73 4.14
CA GLU A 136 1.88 17.45 2.87
C GLU A 136 3.21 17.80 2.16
N GLY A 137 4.27 18.10 2.93
CA GLY A 137 5.59 18.35 2.34
C GLY A 137 6.14 17.13 1.58
N MET A 138 6.01 15.95 2.18
CA MET A 138 6.43 14.70 1.54
C MET A 138 5.50 14.31 0.40
N ARG A 139 4.18 14.54 0.54
CA ARG A 139 3.19 14.34 -0.53
C ARG A 139 3.59 15.13 -1.78
N SER A 140 3.79 16.43 -1.62
CA SER A 140 4.16 17.32 -2.73
C SER A 140 5.48 16.91 -3.39
N GLU A 141 6.45 16.43 -2.61
CA GLU A 141 7.71 15.94 -3.15
C GLU A 141 7.55 14.66 -3.96
N ILE A 142 6.80 13.68 -3.45
CA ILE A 142 6.50 12.42 -4.14
C ILE A 142 5.76 12.69 -5.46
N GLU A 143 4.70 13.49 -5.41
CA GLU A 143 3.89 13.83 -6.58
C GLU A 143 4.74 14.53 -7.66
N ARG A 144 5.58 15.47 -7.24
CA ARG A 144 6.47 16.19 -8.16
C ARG A 144 7.52 15.29 -8.81
N LYS A 145 8.14 14.38 -8.01
CA LYS A 145 9.24 13.53 -8.47
C LYS A 145 8.77 12.37 -9.35
N LEU A 146 7.61 11.78 -9.04
CA LEU A 146 7.09 10.60 -9.73
C LEU A 146 5.97 10.93 -10.73
N GLY A 147 5.38 12.12 -10.67
CA GLY A 147 4.28 12.52 -11.54
C GLY A 147 2.97 11.77 -11.27
N ILE A 148 2.72 11.41 -10.01
CA ILE A 148 1.59 10.56 -9.58
C ILE A 148 0.69 11.28 -8.59
N ASP A 149 -0.53 10.77 -8.40
CA ASP A 149 -1.36 11.12 -7.23
C ASP A 149 -0.93 10.30 -6.02
N ALA A 150 -0.63 10.96 -4.90
CA ALA A 150 -0.19 10.32 -3.66
C ALA A 150 -1.35 10.22 -2.67
N ILE A 151 -1.74 9.00 -2.32
CA ILE A 151 -2.92 8.65 -1.51
C ILE A 151 -2.48 7.97 -0.21
N ASP A 152 -3.03 8.42 0.90
CA ASP A 152 -2.75 7.83 2.20
C ASP A 152 -3.65 6.61 2.48
N ILE A 153 -3.04 5.53 2.98
CA ILE A 153 -3.74 4.35 3.49
C ILE A 153 -3.30 4.08 4.93
N TYR A 154 -4.26 4.04 5.83
CA TYR A 154 -4.02 3.78 7.24
C TYR A 154 -4.34 2.34 7.62
N GLY A 155 -3.55 1.80 8.54
CA GLY A 155 -3.78 0.53 9.19
C GLY A 155 -2.58 0.11 10.02
N LEU A 156 -2.79 -0.87 10.88
CA LEU A 156 -1.75 -1.48 11.70
C LEU A 156 -2.08 -2.96 11.91
N THR A 157 -1.07 -3.75 12.21
CA THR A 157 -1.20 -5.21 12.37
C THR A 157 -2.21 -5.57 13.46
N GLU A 158 -2.26 -4.78 14.55
CA GLU A 158 -3.16 -4.96 15.68
C GLU A 158 -4.64 -4.76 15.33
N VAL A 159 -4.94 -4.09 14.22
CA VAL A 159 -6.29 -3.80 13.73
C VAL A 159 -6.45 -4.28 12.27
N MET A 160 -6.05 -5.50 11.97
CA MET A 160 -6.19 -6.19 10.68
C MET A 160 -5.11 -5.85 9.62
N GLY A 161 -4.24 -4.85 9.77
CA GLY A 161 -3.26 -4.45 8.76
C GLY A 161 -3.69 -3.24 7.93
N PRO A 162 -3.16 -3.02 6.73
CA PRO A 162 -3.54 -1.90 5.87
C PRO A 162 -5.01 -2.00 5.42
N GLY A 163 -5.64 -0.85 5.20
CA GLY A 163 -7.01 -0.76 4.70
C GLY A 163 -8.07 -0.51 5.77
N VAL A 164 -7.69 -0.11 6.99
CA VAL A 164 -8.65 0.39 8.00
C VAL A 164 -9.30 1.69 7.52
N ALA A 165 -8.50 2.57 6.94
CA ALA A 165 -8.95 3.80 6.30
C ALA A 165 -8.08 4.11 5.07
N CYS A 166 -8.61 4.88 4.14
CA CYS A 166 -7.91 5.32 2.96
C CYS A 166 -8.45 6.67 2.48
N GLU A 167 -7.60 7.50 1.93
CA GLU A 167 -8.03 8.72 1.25
C GLU A 167 -8.80 8.42 -0.04
N CYS A 168 -9.68 9.33 -0.39
CA CYS A 168 -10.31 9.38 -1.70
C CYS A 168 -9.46 10.23 -2.64
N ILE A 169 -9.20 9.74 -3.86
CA ILE A 169 -8.35 10.44 -4.83
C ILE A 169 -8.91 11.81 -5.22
N GLU A 170 -10.22 12.00 -5.19
CA GLU A 170 -10.87 13.25 -5.57
C GLU A 170 -10.67 14.36 -4.53
N THR A 171 -10.53 14.03 -3.25
CA THR A 171 -10.47 15.03 -2.17
C THR A 171 -9.12 15.14 -1.50
N LYS A 172 -8.43 14.01 -1.26
CA LYS A 172 -7.16 13.93 -0.52
C LYS A 172 -7.23 14.68 0.84
N ASP A 173 -8.38 14.63 1.51
CA ASP A 173 -8.70 15.36 2.74
C ASP A 173 -8.69 14.44 3.97
N GLY A 174 -7.68 13.59 4.04
CA GLY A 174 -7.48 12.60 5.09
C GLY A 174 -8.18 11.26 4.87
N PRO A 175 -7.68 10.19 5.52
CA PRO A 175 -8.21 8.85 5.37
C PRO A 175 -9.63 8.69 5.93
N VAL A 176 -10.54 8.15 5.14
CA VAL A 176 -11.91 7.79 5.53
C VAL A 176 -11.92 6.38 6.10
N ILE A 177 -12.45 6.22 7.32
CA ILE A 177 -12.56 4.93 8.00
C ILE A 177 -13.75 4.12 7.44
N TRP A 178 -13.55 2.82 7.22
CA TRP A 178 -14.63 1.91 6.82
C TRP A 178 -15.48 1.49 8.02
N GLU A 179 -16.42 2.34 8.42
CA GLU A 179 -17.23 2.21 9.65
C GLU A 179 -18.13 0.96 9.70
N ASP A 180 -18.34 0.29 8.59
CA ASP A 180 -19.00 -1.01 8.51
C ASP A 180 -18.14 -2.18 9.03
N HIS A 181 -16.83 -1.93 9.21
CA HIS A 181 -15.85 -2.89 9.76
C HIS A 181 -15.12 -2.37 11.00
N PHE A 182 -14.97 -1.07 11.14
CA PHE A 182 -14.18 -0.45 12.22
C PHE A 182 -15.00 0.63 12.93
N TYR A 183 -14.99 0.60 14.25
CA TYR A 183 -15.65 1.60 15.08
C TYR A 183 -14.59 2.60 15.60
N PRO A 184 -14.60 3.87 15.12
CA PRO A 184 -13.69 4.89 15.64
C PRO A 184 -14.17 5.45 16.97
N GLU A 185 -13.29 5.53 17.96
CA GLU A 185 -13.49 6.24 19.22
C GLU A 185 -12.54 7.43 19.30
N ILE A 186 -13.09 8.62 19.55
CA ILE A 186 -12.31 9.84 19.80
C ILE A 186 -12.25 10.03 21.31
N ILE A 187 -11.05 9.99 21.88
CA ILE A 187 -10.78 10.10 23.32
C ILE A 187 -9.92 11.32 23.64
#